data_b246e05ec3e1facbebca41bdbda3f2b0
#
_entry.id   b246e05ec3e1facbebca41bdbda3f2b0
#
_cell.length_a   1.000
_cell.length_b   1.000
_cell.length_c   1.000
_cell.angle_alpha   90.00
_cell.angle_beta   90.00
_cell.angle_gamma   90.00
#
_symmetry.space_group_name_H-M   'P 1'
#
loop_
_entity.id
_entity.type
_entity.pdbx_description
1 polymer ?
#
loop_
_entity_poly.entity_id
_entity_poly.type
_entity_poly.pdbx_seq_one_letter_code
_entity_poly.pdbx_strand_id
1 'polypeptide(L)'
;MTAEPKYKRILLKLSGEALMGEVDYGIDPRVIIRLAQEILEVQRAGIQIGVVIGGGNIFRGAGLAAAGMDRVTGDHMGMLATVMNALALQDALEKLGAYARTMSAIKINEVCEDFIRRRAIRHLEKGRIVLFAAGTGNPFFTTDSAAALRAIEVGAQLLLKATKVDGVYSADPKKVSGAERFERLSYDQVIERKLAVMDTAAIALCRDHRLPLRIYDMGVPGNLMRIMRGESLGTLVDSGH
;
A
#
# COMPACT_ATOMS: atom_id res chain seq x y z
N MET A 1 -29.09 2.42 10.25
CA MET A 1 -28.11 3.55 10.32
C MET A 1 -26.74 2.93 10.11
N THR A 2 -26.08 3.21 8.98
CA THR A 2 -24.69 2.78 8.75
C THR A 2 -23.80 3.57 9.70
N ALA A 3 -23.04 2.86 10.56
CA ALA A 3 -22.09 3.51 11.47
C ALA A 3 -21.14 4.41 10.67
N GLU A 4 -20.86 5.62 11.20
CA GLU A 4 -19.88 6.51 10.58
C GLU A 4 -18.51 5.80 10.49
N PRO A 5 -17.78 5.99 9.37
CA PRO A 5 -16.46 5.39 9.23
C PRO A 5 -15.50 5.87 10.32
N LYS A 6 -14.73 4.94 10.87
CA LYS A 6 -13.73 5.24 11.93
C LYS A 6 -12.64 6.20 11.47
N TYR A 7 -12.33 6.21 10.16
CA TYR A 7 -11.23 6.98 9.58
C TYR A 7 -11.76 7.87 8.45
N LYS A 8 -11.31 9.11 8.42
CA LYS A 8 -11.62 10.07 7.34
C LYS A 8 -10.67 9.95 6.16
N ARG A 9 -9.39 9.64 6.41
CA ARG A 9 -8.35 9.51 5.39
C ARG A 9 -7.43 8.35 5.71
N ILE A 10 -7.20 7.51 4.71
CA ILE A 10 -6.33 6.34 4.81
C ILE A 10 -5.33 6.29 3.66
N LEU A 11 -4.24 5.54 3.86
CA LEU A 11 -3.37 5.13 2.78
C LEU A 11 -3.34 3.61 2.70
N LEU A 12 -3.61 3.08 1.52
CA LEU A 12 -3.58 1.65 1.21
C LEU A 12 -2.30 1.31 0.46
N LYS A 13 -1.49 0.40 0.99
CA LYS A 13 -0.32 -0.14 0.32
C LYS A 13 -0.62 -1.53 -0.22
N LEU A 14 -0.43 -1.70 -1.52
CA LEU A 14 -0.55 -2.96 -2.25
C LEU A 14 0.83 -3.43 -2.72
N SER A 15 1.12 -4.73 -2.64
CA SER A 15 2.29 -5.27 -3.34
C SER A 15 1.97 -5.41 -4.84
N GLY A 16 2.96 -5.24 -5.73
CA GLY A 16 2.74 -5.51 -7.14
C GLY A 16 2.29 -6.96 -7.39
N GLU A 17 2.81 -7.90 -6.64
CA GLU A 17 2.43 -9.32 -6.70
C GLU A 17 0.94 -9.58 -6.41
N ALA A 18 0.28 -8.64 -5.74
CA ALA A 18 -1.16 -8.72 -5.53
C ALA A 18 -1.97 -8.57 -6.83
N LEU A 19 -1.37 -8.00 -7.88
CA LEU A 19 -2.03 -7.80 -9.18
C LEU A 19 -1.88 -8.98 -10.13
N MET A 20 -1.04 -9.97 -9.83
CA MET A 20 -0.75 -11.10 -10.73
C MET A 20 -1.88 -12.13 -10.78
N GLY A 21 -2.70 -12.25 -9.72
CA GLY A 21 -3.64 -13.36 -9.62
C GLY A 21 -2.93 -14.70 -9.57
N GLU A 22 -3.27 -15.59 -10.52
CA GLU A 22 -2.67 -16.93 -10.67
C GLU A 22 -1.48 -16.96 -11.65
N VAL A 23 -1.18 -15.84 -12.32
CA VAL A 23 -0.05 -15.75 -13.25
C VAL A 23 1.21 -15.31 -12.53
N ASP A 24 2.37 -15.67 -13.11
CA ASP A 24 3.68 -15.39 -12.49
C ASP A 24 4.24 -14.00 -12.84
N TYR A 25 3.58 -13.26 -13.75
CA TYR A 25 4.04 -11.97 -14.26
C TYR A 25 2.89 -11.13 -14.76
N GLY A 26 3.02 -9.80 -14.61
CA GLY A 26 2.09 -8.84 -15.18
C GLY A 26 0.89 -8.54 -14.29
N ILE A 27 -0.23 -8.17 -14.90
CA ILE A 27 -1.46 -7.73 -14.24
C ILE A 27 -2.62 -8.62 -14.70
N ASP A 28 -3.29 -9.30 -13.77
CA ASP A 28 -4.54 -10.02 -14.06
C ASP A 28 -5.70 -9.02 -14.08
N PRO A 29 -6.43 -8.88 -15.22
CA PRO A 29 -7.55 -7.96 -15.33
C PRO A 29 -8.67 -8.22 -14.32
N ARG A 30 -8.90 -9.47 -13.93
CA ARG A 30 -9.94 -9.81 -12.93
C ARG A 30 -9.57 -9.32 -11.54
N VAL A 31 -8.29 -9.43 -11.19
CA VAL A 31 -7.76 -9.00 -9.89
C VAL A 31 -7.82 -7.49 -9.78
N ILE A 32 -7.36 -6.76 -10.80
CA ILE A 32 -7.35 -5.30 -10.75
C ILE A 32 -8.76 -4.70 -10.70
N ILE A 33 -9.73 -5.30 -11.39
CA ILE A 33 -11.14 -4.89 -11.32
C ILE A 33 -11.69 -5.10 -9.92
N ARG A 34 -11.46 -6.27 -9.30
CA ARG A 34 -11.87 -6.55 -7.92
C ARG A 34 -11.28 -5.55 -6.93
N LEU A 35 -9.99 -5.26 -7.03
CA LEU A 35 -9.32 -4.26 -6.19
C LEU A 35 -9.91 -2.87 -6.37
N ALA A 36 -10.17 -2.47 -7.62
CA ALA A 36 -10.79 -1.20 -7.93
C ALA A 36 -12.20 -1.10 -7.32
N GLN A 37 -12.99 -2.18 -7.33
CA GLN A 37 -14.31 -2.23 -6.69
C GLN A 37 -14.22 -2.05 -5.17
N GLU A 38 -13.31 -2.74 -4.49
CA GLU A 38 -13.12 -2.60 -3.04
C GLU A 38 -12.65 -1.20 -2.65
N ILE A 39 -11.73 -0.61 -3.41
CA ILE A 39 -11.26 0.77 -3.20
C ILE A 39 -12.40 1.78 -3.41
N LEU A 40 -13.19 1.59 -4.46
CA LEU A 40 -14.34 2.44 -4.78
C LEU A 40 -15.44 2.35 -3.71
N GLU A 41 -15.69 1.17 -3.13
CA GLU A 41 -16.63 1.01 -2.03
C GLU A 41 -16.23 1.87 -0.82
N VAL A 42 -14.95 1.85 -0.45
CA VAL A 42 -14.40 2.68 0.64
C VAL A 42 -14.53 4.17 0.32
N GLN A 43 -14.20 4.58 -0.91
CA GLN A 43 -14.34 5.98 -1.34
C GLN A 43 -15.81 6.44 -1.29
N ARG A 44 -16.75 5.61 -1.75
CA ARG A 44 -18.20 5.90 -1.72
C ARG A 44 -18.76 5.98 -0.30
N ALA A 45 -18.12 5.36 0.68
CA ALA A 45 -18.44 5.53 2.09
C ALA A 45 -17.95 6.86 2.67
N GLY A 46 -17.39 7.77 1.84
CA GLY A 46 -16.92 9.09 2.26
C GLY A 46 -15.48 9.12 2.76
N ILE A 47 -14.73 8.04 2.64
CA ILE A 47 -13.33 7.94 3.09
C ILE A 47 -12.40 8.41 1.98
N GLN A 48 -11.49 9.32 2.32
CA GLN A 48 -10.41 9.76 1.42
C GLN A 48 -9.33 8.69 1.36
N ILE A 49 -9.00 8.21 0.16
CA ILE A 49 -8.08 7.09 -0.02
C ILE A 49 -6.92 7.43 -0.96
N GLY A 50 -5.71 7.30 -0.43
CA GLY A 50 -4.48 7.24 -1.19
C GLY A 50 -4.02 5.79 -1.35
N VAL A 51 -3.40 5.46 -2.48
CA VAL A 51 -2.93 4.10 -2.76
C VAL A 51 -1.47 4.15 -3.21
N VAL A 52 -0.63 3.29 -2.65
CA VAL A 52 0.73 2.99 -3.12
C VAL A 52 0.78 1.55 -3.60
N ILE A 53 1.29 1.32 -4.81
CA ILE A 53 1.41 -0.02 -5.38
C ILE A 53 2.87 -0.33 -5.66
N GLY A 54 3.33 -1.54 -5.28
CA GLY A 54 4.64 -2.04 -5.65
C GLY A 54 4.73 -2.43 -7.13
N GLY A 55 5.97 -2.65 -7.64
CA GLY A 55 6.25 -3.01 -9.03
C GLY A 55 6.69 -4.47 -9.24
N GLY A 56 6.68 -5.30 -8.19
CA GLY A 56 7.30 -6.64 -8.20
C GLY A 56 6.66 -7.67 -9.14
N ASN A 57 5.46 -7.40 -9.66
CA ASN A 57 4.80 -8.20 -10.70
C ASN A 57 5.34 -7.95 -12.12
N ILE A 58 5.96 -6.79 -12.33
CA ILE A 58 6.51 -6.37 -13.63
C ILE A 58 8.03 -6.44 -13.61
N PHE A 59 8.65 -5.99 -12.51
CA PHE A 59 10.09 -5.93 -12.39
C PHE A 59 10.56 -6.29 -10.99
N ARG A 60 11.44 -7.32 -10.89
CA ARG A 60 12.06 -7.79 -9.64
C ARG A 60 13.56 -7.46 -9.65
N GLY A 61 13.90 -6.25 -9.22
CA GLY A 61 15.28 -5.73 -9.23
C GLY A 61 16.26 -6.56 -8.41
N ALA A 62 15.83 -7.20 -7.33
CA ALA A 62 16.69 -8.00 -6.46
C ALA A 62 17.36 -9.20 -7.19
N GLY A 63 16.62 -9.87 -8.08
CA GLY A 63 17.17 -10.97 -8.87
C GLY A 63 18.16 -10.51 -9.93
N LEU A 64 17.94 -9.35 -10.54
CA LEU A 64 18.81 -8.78 -11.57
C LEU A 64 20.06 -8.09 -10.97
N ALA A 65 19.93 -7.49 -9.79
CA ALA A 65 21.09 -6.99 -9.05
C ALA A 65 22.06 -8.12 -8.67
N ALA A 66 21.54 -9.29 -8.28
CA ALA A 66 22.34 -10.48 -8.04
C ALA A 66 23.04 -10.99 -9.32
N ALA A 67 22.49 -10.68 -10.50
CA ALA A 67 23.08 -11.00 -11.81
C ALA A 67 24.01 -9.89 -12.37
N GLY A 68 24.38 -8.88 -11.55
CA GLY A 68 25.34 -7.84 -11.91
C GLY A 68 24.73 -6.53 -12.43
N MET A 69 23.41 -6.33 -12.40
CA MET A 69 22.80 -5.06 -12.72
C MET A 69 23.08 -4.03 -11.62
N ASP A 70 23.37 -2.79 -12.02
CA ASP A 70 23.50 -1.69 -11.08
C ASP A 70 22.22 -1.48 -10.26
N ARG A 71 22.38 -1.37 -8.94
CA ARG A 71 21.26 -1.24 -8.00
C ARG A 71 20.39 -0.01 -8.28
N VAL A 72 21.01 1.14 -8.58
CA VAL A 72 20.28 2.39 -8.85
C VAL A 72 19.42 2.24 -10.11
N THR A 73 19.99 1.65 -11.16
CA THR A 73 19.28 1.34 -12.41
C THR A 73 18.09 0.40 -12.14
N GLY A 74 18.30 -0.68 -11.37
CA GLY A 74 17.23 -1.59 -10.99
C GLY A 74 16.11 -0.93 -10.19
N ASP A 75 16.45 -0.04 -9.26
CA ASP A 75 15.47 0.70 -8.48
C ASP A 75 14.65 1.68 -9.35
N HIS A 76 15.28 2.36 -10.33
CA HIS A 76 14.55 3.19 -11.30
C HIS A 76 13.59 2.36 -12.17
N MET A 77 14.01 1.19 -12.64
CA MET A 77 13.11 0.27 -13.37
C MET A 77 11.93 -0.18 -12.48
N GLY A 78 12.17 -0.46 -11.21
CA GLY A 78 11.13 -0.74 -10.23
C GLY A 78 10.16 0.44 -10.03
N MET A 79 10.65 1.67 -10.00
CA MET A 79 9.81 2.87 -9.96
C MET A 79 8.90 2.97 -11.19
N LEU A 80 9.44 2.76 -12.40
CA LEU A 80 8.65 2.74 -13.63
C LEU A 80 7.59 1.63 -13.62
N ALA A 81 7.92 0.44 -13.10
CA ALA A 81 6.96 -0.64 -12.93
C ALA A 81 5.78 -0.25 -12.03
N THR A 82 6.03 0.53 -10.96
CA THR A 82 4.94 1.05 -10.12
C THR A 82 4.05 2.03 -10.85
N VAL A 83 4.61 2.84 -11.79
CA VAL A 83 3.81 3.75 -12.63
C VAL A 83 2.86 2.96 -13.52
N MET A 84 3.34 1.89 -14.18
CA MET A 84 2.50 1.01 -15.00
C MET A 84 1.33 0.44 -14.19
N ASN A 85 1.58 -0.07 -12.98
CA ASN A 85 0.55 -0.59 -12.10
C ASN A 85 -0.46 0.49 -11.66
N ALA A 86 0.03 1.70 -11.35
CA ALA A 86 -0.83 2.81 -10.96
C ALA A 86 -1.77 3.24 -12.11
N LEU A 87 -1.26 3.32 -13.33
CA LEU A 87 -2.07 3.64 -14.52
C LEU A 87 -3.12 2.57 -14.79
N ALA A 88 -2.77 1.29 -14.67
CA ALA A 88 -3.72 0.21 -14.84
C ALA A 88 -4.85 0.24 -13.78
N LEU A 89 -4.51 0.55 -12.52
CA LEU A 89 -5.52 0.70 -11.47
C LEU A 89 -6.35 1.97 -11.67
N GLN A 90 -5.77 3.07 -12.14
CA GLN A 90 -6.51 4.28 -12.50
C GLN A 90 -7.56 3.98 -13.58
N ASP A 91 -7.17 3.32 -14.67
CA ASP A 91 -8.08 2.93 -15.75
C ASP A 91 -9.24 2.05 -15.23
N ALA A 92 -8.93 1.06 -14.38
CA ALA A 92 -9.95 0.20 -13.78
C ALA A 92 -10.92 0.98 -12.88
N LEU A 93 -10.42 1.93 -12.08
CA LEU A 93 -11.24 2.79 -11.22
C LEU A 93 -12.14 3.74 -12.06
N GLU A 94 -11.58 4.35 -13.10
CA GLU A 94 -12.31 5.28 -13.98
C GLU A 94 -13.40 4.56 -14.78
N LYS A 95 -13.15 3.34 -15.21
CA LYS A 95 -14.20 2.47 -15.84
C LYS A 95 -15.35 2.13 -14.89
N LEU A 96 -15.12 2.14 -13.58
CA LEU A 96 -16.17 1.97 -12.56
C LEU A 96 -16.83 3.30 -12.13
N GLY A 97 -16.48 4.41 -12.80
CA GLY A 97 -17.04 5.74 -12.54
C GLY A 97 -16.37 6.51 -11.41
N ALA A 98 -15.22 6.06 -10.92
CA ALA A 98 -14.44 6.83 -9.95
C ALA A 98 -13.65 7.96 -10.62
N TYR A 99 -13.30 8.99 -9.85
CA TYR A 99 -12.28 9.95 -10.25
C TYR A 99 -10.96 9.58 -9.58
N ALA A 100 -9.99 9.13 -10.37
CA ALA A 100 -8.66 8.77 -9.90
C ALA A 100 -7.59 9.70 -10.46
N ARG A 101 -6.45 9.83 -9.76
CA ARG A 101 -5.28 10.60 -10.22
C ARG A 101 -4.01 9.88 -9.83
N THR A 102 -3.20 9.55 -10.83
CA THR A 102 -1.84 9.05 -10.61
C THR A 102 -0.88 10.22 -10.48
N MET A 103 -0.12 10.23 -9.37
CA MET A 103 0.91 11.23 -9.10
C MET A 103 2.26 10.53 -8.90
N SER A 104 3.24 10.91 -9.70
CA SER A 104 4.58 10.29 -9.71
C SER A 104 5.60 11.10 -8.91
N ALA A 105 6.46 10.40 -8.17
CA ALA A 105 7.61 10.99 -7.49
C ALA A 105 8.77 11.33 -8.43
N ILE A 106 8.82 10.75 -9.63
CA ILE A 106 9.73 11.13 -10.72
C ILE A 106 8.94 11.81 -11.83
N LYS A 107 9.58 12.72 -12.57
CA LYS A 107 8.90 13.50 -13.61
C LYS A 107 8.59 12.65 -14.84
N ILE A 108 7.33 12.44 -15.12
CA ILE A 108 6.77 11.72 -16.30
C ILE A 108 5.49 12.45 -16.71
N ASN A 109 5.57 13.73 -16.99
CA ASN A 109 4.43 14.65 -17.10
C ASN A 109 3.47 14.33 -18.25
N GLU A 110 3.95 13.64 -19.29
CA GLU A 110 3.13 13.18 -20.42
C GLU A 110 2.19 12.05 -20.04
N VAL A 111 2.44 11.38 -18.89
CA VAL A 111 1.74 10.16 -18.49
C VAL A 111 0.92 10.36 -17.21
N CYS A 112 1.46 11.09 -16.23
CA CYS A 112 0.80 11.32 -14.94
C CYS A 112 1.25 12.66 -14.32
N GLU A 113 0.54 13.09 -13.27
CA GLU A 113 0.87 14.32 -12.56
C GLU A 113 2.16 14.18 -11.72
N ASP A 114 2.92 15.28 -11.57
CA ASP A 114 3.97 15.35 -10.57
C ASP A 114 3.37 15.30 -9.16
N PHE A 115 4.01 14.53 -8.26
CA PHE A 115 3.64 14.55 -6.86
C PHE A 115 3.94 15.91 -6.24
N ILE A 116 2.90 16.64 -5.90
CA ILE A 116 2.95 17.86 -5.09
C ILE A 116 2.01 17.65 -3.91
N ARG A 117 2.55 17.64 -2.68
CA ARG A 117 1.79 17.34 -1.46
C ARG A 117 0.44 18.06 -1.37
N ARG A 118 0.42 19.38 -1.59
CA ARG A 118 -0.82 20.17 -1.51
C ARG A 118 -1.84 19.80 -2.58
N ARG A 119 -1.36 19.42 -3.77
CA ARG A 119 -2.23 18.96 -4.86
C ARG A 119 -2.84 17.58 -4.54
N ALA A 120 -2.05 16.67 -3.99
CA ALA A 120 -2.53 15.37 -3.53
C ALA A 120 -3.63 15.51 -2.47
N ILE A 121 -3.40 16.35 -1.44
CA ILE A 121 -4.40 16.64 -0.41
C ILE A 121 -5.68 17.22 -1.05
N ARG A 122 -5.54 18.16 -1.99
CA ARG A 122 -6.69 18.75 -2.68
C ARG A 122 -7.48 17.73 -3.51
N HIS A 123 -6.81 16.75 -4.13
CA HIS A 123 -7.50 15.65 -4.80
C HIS A 123 -8.28 14.80 -3.81
N LEU A 124 -7.67 14.39 -2.70
CA LEU A 124 -8.32 13.62 -1.65
C LEU A 124 -9.55 14.33 -1.07
N GLU A 125 -9.44 15.63 -0.79
CA GLU A 125 -10.54 16.46 -0.29
C GLU A 125 -11.72 16.59 -1.27
N LYS A 126 -11.44 16.50 -2.58
CA LYS A 126 -12.46 16.46 -3.63
C LYS A 126 -13.05 15.06 -3.85
N GLY A 127 -12.74 14.09 -2.98
CA GLY A 127 -13.20 12.71 -3.09
C GLY A 127 -12.57 11.93 -4.24
N ARG A 128 -11.43 12.39 -4.79
CA ARG A 128 -10.67 11.65 -5.79
C ARG A 128 -9.76 10.61 -5.13
N ILE A 129 -9.62 9.45 -5.74
CA ILE A 129 -8.65 8.45 -5.34
C ILE A 129 -7.28 8.89 -5.87
N VAL A 130 -6.24 8.91 -5.02
CA VAL A 130 -4.90 9.31 -5.42
C VAL A 130 -3.98 8.09 -5.42
N LEU A 131 -3.37 7.81 -6.56
CA LEU A 131 -2.41 6.73 -6.75
C LEU A 131 -1.00 7.32 -6.73
N PHE A 132 -0.21 6.96 -5.74
CA PHE A 132 1.17 7.42 -5.59
C PHE A 132 2.12 6.45 -6.27
N ALA A 133 2.73 6.86 -7.36
CA ALA A 133 3.64 6.08 -8.19
C ALA A 133 5.11 6.51 -8.02
N ALA A 134 6.02 5.70 -8.52
CA ALA A 134 7.47 5.87 -8.46
C ALA A 134 8.06 5.90 -7.04
N GLY A 135 7.37 5.27 -6.09
CA GLY A 135 7.89 5.12 -4.73
C GLY A 135 8.19 6.44 -4.03
N THR A 136 9.39 6.57 -3.49
CA THR A 136 9.91 7.83 -2.92
C THR A 136 10.52 8.76 -3.99
N GLY A 137 10.77 8.26 -5.19
CA GLY A 137 11.56 8.93 -6.23
C GLY A 137 13.07 8.78 -6.03
N ASN A 138 13.50 8.07 -4.99
CA ASN A 138 14.92 7.86 -4.67
C ASN A 138 15.26 6.37 -4.64
N PRO A 139 16.39 5.95 -5.23
CA PRO A 139 16.91 4.61 -5.08
C PRO A 139 17.12 4.22 -3.62
N PHE A 140 17.27 2.90 -3.36
CA PHE A 140 17.50 2.28 -2.06
C PHE A 140 16.30 2.23 -1.11
N PHE A 141 15.17 2.87 -1.43
CA PHE A 141 13.94 2.81 -0.66
C PHE A 141 12.93 1.83 -1.28
N THR A 142 12.17 1.17 -0.44
CA THR A 142 11.09 0.28 -0.89
C THR A 142 9.77 1.03 -1.06
N THR A 143 8.76 0.35 -1.59
CA THR A 143 7.38 0.88 -1.62
C THR A 143 6.71 0.88 -0.24
N ASP A 144 7.24 0.15 0.75
CA ASP A 144 6.80 0.24 2.15
C ASP A 144 7.23 1.59 2.75
N SER A 145 8.51 1.97 2.56
CA SER A 145 9.00 3.31 2.94
C SER A 145 8.23 4.43 2.23
N ALA A 146 7.93 4.26 0.93
CA ALA A 146 7.12 5.21 0.18
C ALA A 146 5.70 5.34 0.76
N ALA A 147 5.07 4.22 1.12
CA ALA A 147 3.73 4.23 1.70
C ALA A 147 3.68 4.97 3.05
N ALA A 148 4.65 4.72 3.94
CA ALA A 148 4.77 5.44 5.19
C ALA A 148 4.95 6.95 4.96
N LEU A 149 5.89 7.34 4.08
CA LEU A 149 6.16 8.74 3.74
C LEU A 149 4.91 9.43 3.17
N ARG A 150 4.24 8.84 2.17
CA ARG A 150 3.04 9.44 1.56
C ARG A 150 1.88 9.54 2.54
N ALA A 151 1.69 8.53 3.41
CA ALA A 151 0.66 8.56 4.46
C ALA A 151 0.85 9.76 5.41
N ILE A 152 2.08 9.99 5.87
CA ILE A 152 2.43 11.12 6.72
C ILE A 152 2.23 12.44 5.99
N GLU A 153 2.73 12.58 4.78
CA GLU A 153 2.64 13.81 3.96
C GLU A 153 1.20 14.24 3.70
N VAL A 154 0.30 13.28 3.45
CA VAL A 154 -1.11 13.62 3.18
C VAL A 154 -1.98 13.61 4.44
N GLY A 155 -1.43 13.31 5.61
CA GLY A 155 -2.16 13.26 6.88
C GLY A 155 -3.16 12.11 6.95
N ALA A 156 -2.77 10.91 6.50
CA ALA A 156 -3.57 9.71 6.69
C ALA A 156 -3.62 9.32 8.17
N GLN A 157 -4.79 8.84 8.61
CA GLN A 157 -5.03 8.40 10.00
C GLN A 157 -4.68 6.92 10.20
N LEU A 158 -4.57 6.17 9.12
CA LEU A 158 -4.20 4.76 9.12
C LEU A 158 -3.46 4.43 7.82
N LEU A 159 -2.34 3.71 7.95
CA LEU A 159 -1.67 3.03 6.87
C LEU A 159 -2.12 1.57 6.86
N LEU A 160 -2.61 1.09 5.74
CA LEU A 160 -3.04 -0.29 5.54
C LEU A 160 -2.06 -1.01 4.63
N LYS A 161 -1.49 -2.11 5.11
CA LYS A 161 -0.71 -3.02 4.27
C LYS A 161 -1.55 -4.23 3.92
N ALA A 162 -1.97 -4.30 2.68
CA ALA A 162 -2.69 -5.43 2.13
C ALA A 162 -1.71 -6.56 1.76
N THR A 163 -1.95 -7.75 2.28
CA THR A 163 -1.09 -8.93 2.12
C THR A 163 -1.91 -10.16 1.73
N LYS A 164 -1.23 -11.30 1.55
CA LYS A 164 -1.86 -12.63 1.35
C LYS A 164 -1.96 -13.43 2.67
N VAL A 165 -1.65 -12.79 3.80
CA VAL A 165 -1.76 -13.38 5.14
C VAL A 165 -2.60 -12.46 6.02
N ASP A 166 -3.27 -13.04 6.99
CA ASP A 166 -4.28 -12.36 7.82
C ASP A 166 -3.68 -11.57 8.99
N GLY A 167 -2.36 -11.38 9.03
CA GLY A 167 -1.68 -10.57 10.03
C GLY A 167 -0.20 -10.89 10.18
N VAL A 168 0.40 -10.42 11.27
CA VAL A 168 1.80 -10.66 11.64
C VAL A 168 1.86 -11.83 12.61
N TYR A 169 2.79 -12.73 12.37
CA TYR A 169 2.98 -13.95 13.17
C TYR A 169 4.33 -13.94 13.89
N SER A 170 4.42 -14.72 14.97
CA SER A 170 5.67 -14.92 15.73
C SER A 170 6.77 -15.60 14.91
N ALA A 171 6.38 -16.38 13.89
CA ALA A 171 7.23 -17.02 12.88
C ALA A 171 6.43 -17.23 11.60
N ASP A 172 7.06 -17.69 10.51
CA ASP A 172 6.36 -18.01 9.26
C ASP A 172 5.36 -19.17 9.50
N PRO A 173 4.04 -18.92 9.44
CA PRO A 173 3.02 -19.95 9.74
C PRO A 173 3.03 -21.11 8.73
N LYS A 174 3.66 -20.94 7.56
CA LYS A 174 3.83 -22.01 6.57
C LYS A 174 4.98 -22.95 6.89
N LYS A 175 5.91 -22.52 7.76
CA LYS A 175 7.11 -23.26 8.11
C LYS A 175 7.11 -23.75 9.55
N VAL A 176 6.46 -23.03 10.46
CA VAL A 176 6.46 -23.31 11.89
C VAL A 176 5.05 -23.61 12.36
N SER A 177 4.82 -24.88 12.69
CA SER A 177 3.58 -25.32 13.33
C SER A 177 3.49 -24.71 14.73
N GLY A 178 2.44 -23.93 14.99
CA GLY A 178 2.26 -23.22 16.27
C GLY A 178 2.70 -21.74 16.23
N ALA A 179 3.00 -21.18 15.06
CA ALA A 179 3.17 -19.73 14.93
C ALA A 179 1.87 -18.99 15.33
N GLU A 180 1.98 -18.10 16.30
CA GLU A 180 0.87 -17.33 16.84
C GLU A 180 0.74 -15.99 16.12
N ARG A 181 -0.50 -15.63 15.73
CA ARG A 181 -0.79 -14.32 15.15
C ARG A 181 -0.91 -13.28 16.24
N PHE A 182 -0.26 -12.14 16.05
CA PHE A 182 -0.43 -10.98 16.92
C PHE A 182 -1.67 -10.17 16.51
N GLU A 183 -2.52 -9.84 17.48
CA GLU A 183 -3.61 -8.90 17.25
C GLU A 183 -3.13 -7.45 17.25
N ARG A 184 -2.16 -7.15 18.13
CA ARG A 184 -1.55 -5.83 18.27
C ARG A 184 -0.06 -5.97 18.61
N LEU A 185 0.75 -5.06 18.08
CA LEU A 185 2.19 -4.93 18.34
C LEU A 185 2.53 -3.46 18.52
N SER A 186 3.55 -3.16 19.32
CA SER A 186 4.19 -1.86 19.27
C SER A 186 5.21 -1.79 18.12
N TYR A 187 5.53 -0.57 17.66
CA TYR A 187 6.59 -0.38 16.66
C TYR A 187 7.93 -0.95 17.15
N ASP A 188 8.26 -0.74 18.44
CA ASP A 188 9.50 -1.22 19.03
C ASP A 188 9.53 -2.76 19.06
N GLN A 189 8.42 -3.42 19.40
CA GLN A 189 8.33 -4.88 19.32
C GLN A 189 8.56 -5.41 17.88
N VAL A 190 8.07 -4.70 16.86
CA VAL A 190 8.33 -5.08 15.47
C VAL A 190 9.80 -4.97 15.12
N ILE A 191 10.46 -3.88 15.55
CA ILE A 191 11.88 -3.62 15.29
C ILE A 191 12.77 -4.61 16.06
N GLU A 192 12.56 -4.75 17.37
CA GLU A 192 13.37 -5.59 18.27
C GLU A 192 13.28 -7.06 17.87
N ARG A 193 12.08 -7.55 17.58
CA ARG A 193 11.84 -8.94 17.18
C ARG A 193 12.14 -9.19 15.69
N LYS A 194 12.52 -8.17 14.92
CA LYS A 194 12.80 -8.24 13.47
C LYS A 194 11.65 -8.89 12.69
N LEU A 195 10.41 -8.56 13.06
CA LEU A 195 9.23 -9.12 12.40
C LEU A 195 9.11 -8.58 10.97
N ALA A 196 8.81 -9.47 10.02
CA ALA A 196 8.72 -9.14 8.60
C ALA A 196 7.40 -8.40 8.24
N VAL A 197 7.16 -7.27 8.88
CA VAL A 197 5.97 -6.43 8.66
C VAL A 197 6.17 -5.50 7.47
N MET A 198 7.17 -4.63 7.57
CA MET A 198 7.64 -3.67 6.57
C MET A 198 9.17 -3.55 6.72
N ASP A 199 9.82 -2.82 5.81
CA ASP A 199 11.22 -2.48 6.06
C ASP A 199 11.37 -1.57 7.30
N THR A 200 12.56 -1.63 7.93
CA THR A 200 12.81 -0.92 9.19
C THR A 200 12.64 0.60 9.06
N ALA A 201 12.98 1.18 7.90
CA ALA A 201 12.82 2.62 7.66
C ALA A 201 11.34 3.01 7.66
N ALA A 202 10.47 2.20 7.07
CA ALA A 202 9.03 2.41 7.08
C ALA A 202 8.46 2.34 8.51
N ILE A 203 8.87 1.34 9.31
CA ILE A 203 8.41 1.20 10.70
C ILE A 203 8.90 2.37 11.55
N ALA A 204 10.17 2.80 11.38
CA ALA A 204 10.72 3.96 12.09
C ALA A 204 9.94 5.25 11.77
N LEU A 205 9.62 5.50 10.49
CA LEU A 205 8.79 6.62 10.08
C LEU A 205 7.40 6.58 10.72
N CYS A 206 6.74 5.42 10.71
CA CYS A 206 5.43 5.25 11.35
C CYS A 206 5.50 5.53 12.85
N ARG A 207 6.54 5.03 13.55
CA ARG A 207 6.77 5.25 14.97
C ARG A 207 6.95 6.74 15.29
N ASP A 208 7.87 7.41 14.60
CA ASP A 208 8.24 8.79 14.87
C ASP A 208 7.07 9.76 14.64
N HIS A 209 6.18 9.41 13.71
CA HIS A 209 4.97 10.18 13.42
C HIS A 209 3.70 9.62 14.05
N ARG A 210 3.79 8.57 14.87
CA ARG A 210 2.66 7.89 15.53
C ARG A 210 1.55 7.49 14.54
N LEU A 211 1.93 7.09 13.33
CA LEU A 211 1.02 6.65 12.28
C LEU A 211 0.65 5.17 12.50
N PRO A 212 -0.59 4.84 12.87
CA PRO A 212 -0.99 3.45 13.01
C PRO A 212 -0.86 2.71 11.68
N LEU A 213 -0.38 1.49 11.73
CA LEU A 213 -0.24 0.57 10.60
C LEU A 213 -1.08 -0.67 10.87
N ARG A 214 -1.88 -1.10 9.89
CA ARG A 214 -2.63 -2.35 9.98
C ARG A 214 -2.28 -3.26 8.81
N ILE A 215 -1.94 -4.50 9.15
CA ILE A 215 -1.66 -5.59 8.19
C ILE A 215 -2.90 -6.46 8.12
N TYR A 216 -3.42 -6.73 6.92
CA TYR A 216 -4.63 -7.52 6.74
C TYR A 216 -4.59 -8.35 5.45
N ASP A 217 -5.38 -9.42 5.43
CA ASP A 217 -5.56 -10.26 4.25
C ASP A 217 -6.52 -9.61 3.26
N MET A 218 -6.00 -9.25 2.08
CA MET A 218 -6.78 -8.75 0.94
C MET A 218 -7.42 -9.87 0.09
N GLY A 219 -7.07 -11.12 0.35
CA GLY A 219 -7.66 -12.27 -0.34
C GLY A 219 -9.11 -12.51 0.05
N VAL A 220 -9.55 -11.99 1.20
CA VAL A 220 -10.93 -12.07 1.68
C VAL A 220 -11.69 -10.79 1.29
N PRO A 221 -12.64 -10.88 0.34
CA PRO A 221 -13.42 -9.74 -0.11
C PRO A 221 -14.15 -9.04 1.04
N GLY A 222 -14.17 -7.70 1.01
CA GLY A 222 -14.86 -6.88 2.01
C GLY A 222 -14.05 -6.60 3.27
N ASN A 223 -12.90 -7.24 3.51
CA ASN A 223 -12.07 -6.98 4.69
C ASN A 223 -11.67 -5.50 4.81
N LEU A 224 -11.37 -4.84 3.70
CA LEU A 224 -11.03 -3.42 3.70
C LEU A 224 -12.18 -2.58 4.30
N MET A 225 -13.41 -2.78 3.84
CA MET A 225 -14.58 -2.06 4.36
C MET A 225 -14.90 -2.41 5.81
N ARG A 226 -14.73 -3.68 6.22
CA ARG A 226 -14.92 -4.10 7.61
C ARG A 226 -13.96 -3.39 8.57
N ILE A 227 -12.69 -3.22 8.18
CA ILE A 227 -11.71 -2.43 8.93
C ILE A 227 -12.16 -0.97 9.02
N MET A 228 -12.69 -0.39 7.94
CA MET A 228 -13.19 0.99 7.95
C MET A 228 -14.38 1.17 8.89
N ARG A 229 -15.18 0.14 9.10
CA ARG A 229 -16.29 0.10 10.10
C ARG A 229 -15.80 -0.15 11.53
N GLY A 230 -14.50 -0.34 11.74
CA GLY A 230 -13.89 -0.49 13.06
C GLY A 230 -13.68 -1.94 13.51
N GLU A 231 -13.89 -2.93 12.65
CA GLU A 231 -13.61 -4.32 13.00
C GLU A 231 -12.08 -4.55 13.19
N SER A 232 -11.75 -5.34 14.22
CA SER A 232 -10.37 -5.67 14.57
C SER A 232 -9.84 -6.84 13.73
N LEU A 233 -9.69 -6.63 12.41
CA LEU A 233 -9.11 -7.61 11.50
C LEU A 233 -7.61 -7.39 11.33
N GLY A 234 -6.87 -8.48 11.19
CA GLY A 234 -5.43 -8.42 10.96
C GLY A 234 -4.63 -8.09 12.22
N THR A 235 -3.47 -7.50 12.04
CA THR A 235 -2.59 -7.03 13.12
C THR A 235 -2.49 -5.51 13.09
N LEU A 236 -2.75 -4.86 14.21
CA LEU A 236 -2.52 -3.42 14.39
C LEU A 236 -1.11 -3.21 14.96
N VAL A 237 -0.35 -2.30 14.35
CA VAL A 237 0.95 -1.82 14.87
C VAL A 237 0.80 -0.34 15.19
N ASP A 238 1.03 0.03 16.44
CA ASP A 238 0.94 1.41 16.93
C ASP A 238 1.88 1.66 18.10
N SER A 239 1.66 2.73 18.89
CA SER A 239 2.52 3.06 20.05
C SER A 239 2.39 2.10 21.24
N GLY A 240 1.48 1.15 21.21
CA GLY A 240 1.33 0.13 22.26
C GLY A 240 0.56 0.60 23.52
N HIS A 241 -0.11 1.77 23.47
CA HIS A 241 -0.89 2.35 24.60
C HIS A 241 -2.39 2.19 24.36
#